data_8db35e22041e24fdbba9cafc06743d17
#
_entry.id   8db35e22041e24fdbba9cafc06743d17
#
_cell.length_a   1.000
_cell.length_b   1.000
_cell.length_c   1.000
_cell.angle_alpha   90.00
_cell.angle_beta   90.00
_cell.angle_gamma   90.00
#
_symmetry.space_group_name_H-M   'P 1'
#
loop_
_entity.id
_entity.type
_entity.pdbx_description
1 polymer ?
#
loop_
_entity_poly.entity_id
_entity_poly.type
_entity_poly.pdbx_seq_one_letter_code
_entity_poly.pdbx_strand_id
1 'polypeptide(L)'
;MTAVPKNILLTGPTGVIGGRLLYALDQEGFRVRCLVRLSERLEIKRPLKQQPEVAYADLLQLETLPPVMEGMDAAYYLVHSMGGRSIKETKAFAERDRRCARNFLKAAEEAGLKRIIYLGGLGETGDKLSKHLASRQEVAKILQSGRVETTALRAAVIIGAGGASFELLRYMVERLPVMMCPRWVNTRSQPIAVENVISYLVGCLREPATSGLTLDIGGPDIISYREMMMIYARVRGLHRFIFTVPVLTPQLSAYWINLITPVPAGIVFPLVEGLKNEVICRDNRIRDLIPVDLMSMEGAICNSLTETEKGPGQLPSRQACFLRE
;
A
#
# COMPACT_ATOMS: atom_id res chain seq x y z
N MET A 1 3.27 25.07 18.89
CA MET A 1 2.42 23.99 18.36
C MET A 1 2.14 24.30 16.90
N THR A 2 2.64 23.52 15.96
CA THR A 2 2.30 23.67 14.54
C THR A 2 0.82 23.34 14.36
N ALA A 3 0.08 24.24 13.70
CA ALA A 3 -1.35 24.00 13.44
C ALA A 3 -1.53 22.75 12.57
N VAL A 4 -2.57 21.96 12.87
CA VAL A 4 -2.92 20.77 12.07
C VAL A 4 -3.25 21.25 10.65
N PRO A 5 -2.65 20.63 9.60
CA PRO A 5 -2.95 20.93 8.20
C PRO A 5 -4.44 20.84 7.92
N LYS A 6 -5.00 21.77 7.13
CA LYS A 6 -6.44 21.76 6.77
C LYS A 6 -6.69 21.38 5.32
N ASN A 7 -5.81 21.84 4.42
CA ASN A 7 -5.93 21.61 2.98
C ASN A 7 -4.91 20.55 2.55
N ILE A 8 -5.40 19.43 2.07
CA ILE A 8 -4.59 18.21 1.81
C ILE A 8 -4.61 17.88 0.33
N LEU A 9 -3.43 17.78 -0.27
CA LEU A 9 -3.27 17.21 -1.61
C LEU A 9 -3.15 15.68 -1.50
N LEU A 10 -4.02 14.97 -2.17
CA LEU A 10 -3.99 13.50 -2.22
C LEU A 10 -3.59 13.03 -3.63
N THR A 11 -2.40 12.45 -3.79
CA THR A 11 -2.04 11.76 -5.03
C THR A 11 -2.48 10.31 -5.00
N GLY A 12 -2.85 9.76 -6.15
CA GLY A 12 -3.31 8.38 -6.28
C GLY A 12 -4.68 8.09 -5.62
N PRO A 13 -5.66 9.00 -5.66
CA PRO A 13 -6.97 8.80 -5.04
C PRO A 13 -7.77 7.65 -5.67
N THR A 14 -7.46 7.27 -6.92
CA THR A 14 -8.08 6.15 -7.65
C THR A 14 -7.58 4.77 -7.18
N GLY A 15 -6.49 4.74 -6.42
CA GLY A 15 -5.91 3.50 -5.87
C GLY A 15 -6.66 3.00 -4.63
N VAL A 16 -6.37 1.74 -4.25
CA VAL A 16 -6.99 1.06 -3.10
C VAL A 16 -6.77 1.81 -1.79
N ILE A 17 -5.56 2.29 -1.55
CA ILE A 17 -5.21 3.07 -0.35
C ILE A 17 -5.77 4.49 -0.47
N GLY A 18 -5.55 5.15 -1.62
CA GLY A 18 -5.96 6.54 -1.82
C GLY A 18 -7.47 6.75 -1.71
N GLY A 19 -8.29 5.84 -2.26
CA GLY A 19 -9.75 5.93 -2.14
C GLY A 19 -10.25 5.76 -0.70
N ARG A 20 -9.62 4.87 0.10
CA ARG A 20 -9.94 4.72 1.53
C ARG A 20 -9.46 5.90 2.35
N LEU A 21 -8.27 6.43 2.03
CA LEU A 21 -7.72 7.60 2.69
C LEU A 21 -8.56 8.84 2.42
N LEU A 22 -9.03 9.03 1.18
CA LEU A 22 -9.96 10.12 0.84
C LEU A 22 -11.18 10.10 1.74
N TYR A 23 -11.82 8.93 1.88
CA TYR A 23 -12.96 8.77 2.78
C TYR A 23 -12.62 9.10 4.24
N ALA A 24 -11.50 8.59 4.74
CA ALA A 24 -11.08 8.82 6.12
C ALA A 24 -10.80 10.31 6.39
N LEU A 25 -10.10 10.99 5.47
CA LEU A 25 -9.82 12.42 5.58
C LEU A 25 -11.08 13.27 5.56
N ASP A 26 -12.06 12.93 4.71
CA ASP A 26 -13.37 13.59 4.67
C ASP A 26 -14.15 13.40 5.99
N GLN A 27 -14.14 12.19 6.56
CA GLN A 27 -14.79 11.92 7.85
C GLN A 27 -14.19 12.75 8.99
N GLU A 28 -12.89 13.03 8.92
CA GLU A 28 -12.14 13.86 9.86
C GLU A 28 -12.24 15.37 9.58
N GLY A 29 -12.95 15.77 8.53
CA GLY A 29 -13.22 17.18 8.19
C GLY A 29 -12.08 17.90 7.47
N PHE A 30 -11.13 17.18 6.88
CA PHE A 30 -10.08 17.78 6.04
C PHE A 30 -10.64 18.18 4.67
N ARG A 31 -10.16 19.28 4.12
CA ARG A 31 -10.41 19.65 2.73
C ARG A 31 -9.41 18.93 1.84
N VAL A 32 -9.91 18.12 0.90
CA VAL A 32 -9.05 17.28 0.07
C VAL A 32 -9.11 17.74 -1.38
N ARG A 33 -7.93 18.01 -1.96
CA ARG A 33 -7.72 18.12 -3.40
C ARG A 33 -7.13 16.82 -3.91
N CYS A 34 -7.83 16.16 -4.82
CA CYS A 34 -7.42 14.90 -5.45
C CYS A 34 -6.65 15.19 -6.73
N LEU A 35 -5.37 14.80 -6.79
CA LEU A 35 -4.59 14.86 -8.01
C LEU A 35 -4.84 13.59 -8.84
N VAL A 36 -5.39 13.76 -10.03
CA VAL A 36 -5.68 12.70 -11.00
C VAL A 36 -5.04 13.02 -12.35
N ARG A 37 -4.75 12.00 -13.14
CA ARG A 37 -4.31 12.18 -14.52
C ARG A 37 -5.51 12.47 -15.42
N LEU A 38 -5.33 13.24 -16.50
CA LEU A 38 -6.39 13.54 -17.47
C LEU A 38 -7.07 12.30 -18.05
N SER A 39 -6.36 11.18 -18.13
CA SER A 39 -6.89 9.89 -18.63
C SER A 39 -7.69 9.11 -17.57
N GLU A 40 -7.78 9.60 -16.34
CA GLU A 40 -8.43 8.90 -15.22
C GLU A 40 -9.67 9.66 -14.76
N ARG A 41 -10.65 8.92 -14.25
CA ARG A 41 -11.81 9.47 -13.55
C ARG A 41 -11.73 9.08 -12.09
N LEU A 42 -12.01 10.03 -11.21
CA LEU A 42 -12.15 9.75 -9.78
C LEU A 42 -13.54 9.15 -9.55
N GLU A 43 -13.58 7.86 -9.21
CA GLU A 43 -14.80 7.19 -8.78
C GLU A 43 -14.90 7.21 -7.26
N ILE A 44 -15.90 7.89 -6.74
CA ILE A 44 -16.18 7.95 -5.29
C ILE A 44 -17.06 6.75 -4.93
N LYS A 45 -16.46 5.76 -4.28
CA LYS A 45 -17.11 4.50 -3.92
C LYS A 45 -17.91 4.54 -2.60
N ARG A 46 -17.72 5.59 -1.81
CA ARG A 46 -18.41 5.81 -0.52
C ARG A 46 -18.94 7.24 -0.48
N PRO A 47 -20.12 7.47 0.14
CA PRO A 47 -20.62 8.83 0.29
C PRO A 47 -19.65 9.67 1.14
N LEU A 48 -19.35 10.87 0.68
CA LEU A 48 -18.50 11.85 1.35
C LEU A 48 -19.34 12.96 1.94
N LYS A 49 -18.88 13.57 3.04
CA LYS A 49 -19.49 14.75 3.65
C LYS A 49 -19.27 15.99 2.78
N GLN A 50 -18.08 16.08 2.15
CA GLN A 50 -17.69 17.17 1.26
C GLN A 50 -17.15 16.58 -0.05
N GLN A 51 -17.55 17.19 -1.18
CA GLN A 51 -16.98 16.78 -2.46
C GLN A 51 -15.51 17.24 -2.51
N PRO A 52 -14.56 16.36 -2.85
CA PRO A 52 -13.18 16.74 -3.02
C PRO A 52 -13.02 17.63 -4.24
N GLU A 53 -12.08 18.55 -4.18
CA GLU A 53 -11.62 19.25 -5.37
C GLU A 53 -10.83 18.26 -6.25
N VAL A 54 -11.13 18.22 -7.55
CA VAL A 54 -10.40 17.38 -8.52
C VAL A 54 -9.48 18.27 -9.34
N ALA A 55 -8.18 18.01 -9.25
CA ALA A 55 -7.16 18.71 -10.02
C ALA A 55 -6.41 17.73 -10.93
N TYR A 56 -6.13 18.18 -12.16
CA TYR A 56 -5.51 17.34 -13.18
C TYR A 56 -4.05 17.71 -13.36
N ALA A 57 -3.15 16.75 -13.16
CA ALA A 57 -1.73 16.90 -13.41
C ALA A 57 -1.05 15.55 -13.68
N ASP A 58 0.13 15.59 -14.30
CA ASP A 58 1.01 14.44 -14.50
C ASP A 58 2.31 14.64 -13.75
N LEU A 59 2.63 13.75 -12.81
CA LEU A 59 3.88 13.78 -12.04
C LEU A 59 5.15 13.71 -12.92
N LEU A 60 5.03 13.24 -14.16
CA LEU A 60 6.13 13.28 -15.13
C LEU A 60 6.33 14.64 -15.78
N GLN A 61 5.36 15.56 -15.66
CA GLN A 61 5.35 16.89 -16.24
C GLN A 61 5.37 17.94 -15.13
N LEU A 62 6.56 18.41 -14.78
CA LEU A 62 6.77 19.32 -13.65
C LEU A 62 5.88 20.56 -13.73
N GLU A 63 5.71 21.12 -14.91
CA GLU A 63 4.95 22.33 -15.19
C GLU A 63 3.46 22.23 -14.83
N THR A 64 2.92 21.02 -14.73
CA THR A 64 1.52 20.77 -14.35
C THR A 64 1.28 20.77 -12.84
N LEU A 65 2.35 20.67 -12.03
CA LEU A 65 2.25 20.43 -10.59
C LEU A 65 2.06 21.69 -9.73
N PRO A 66 2.73 22.85 -9.98
CA PRO A 66 2.61 24.01 -9.11
C PRO A 66 1.16 24.49 -8.93
N PRO A 67 0.31 24.58 -9.96
CA PRO A 67 -1.07 25.06 -9.80
C PRO A 67 -1.91 24.13 -8.89
N VAL A 68 -1.64 22.82 -8.91
CA VAL A 68 -2.42 21.87 -8.10
C VAL A 68 -1.93 21.78 -6.65
N MET A 69 -0.75 22.35 -6.34
CA MET A 69 -0.19 22.42 -5.00
C MET A 69 -0.46 23.74 -4.29
N GLU A 70 -0.87 24.76 -5.03
CA GLU A 70 -1.14 26.09 -4.48
C GLU A 70 -2.23 26.04 -3.39
N GLY A 71 -1.92 26.64 -2.22
CA GLY A 71 -2.84 26.68 -1.08
C GLY A 71 -2.97 25.36 -0.30
N MET A 72 -2.17 24.36 -0.61
CA MET A 72 -2.13 23.10 0.14
C MET A 72 -1.16 23.19 1.32
N ASP A 73 -1.57 22.66 2.47
CA ASP A 73 -0.72 22.60 3.68
C ASP A 73 0.17 21.37 3.69
N ALA A 74 -0.38 20.23 3.29
CA ALA A 74 0.31 18.94 3.28
C ALA A 74 -0.12 18.09 2.09
N ALA A 75 0.70 17.09 1.76
CA ALA A 75 0.41 16.18 0.67
C ALA A 75 0.68 14.71 1.03
N TYR A 76 -0.17 13.83 0.52
CA TYR A 76 0.09 12.38 0.47
C TYR A 76 0.66 11.98 -0.87
N TYR A 77 1.83 11.33 -0.84
CA TYR A 77 2.43 10.75 -2.03
C TYR A 77 2.18 9.24 -2.05
N LEU A 78 1.14 8.80 -2.77
CA LEU A 78 0.70 7.39 -2.83
C LEU A 78 0.84 6.77 -4.23
N VAL A 79 1.53 7.46 -5.13
CA VAL A 79 1.70 7.02 -6.52
C VAL A 79 2.95 6.17 -6.67
N HIS A 80 2.83 5.13 -7.49
CA HIS A 80 3.96 4.36 -7.99
C HIS A 80 3.65 3.77 -9.37
N SER A 81 4.70 3.56 -10.17
CA SER A 81 4.59 3.14 -11.56
C SER A 81 4.52 1.61 -11.74
N MET A 82 3.93 0.85 -10.79
CA MET A 82 3.71 -0.58 -10.99
C MET A 82 2.59 -0.82 -12.01
N GLY A 83 2.76 -1.79 -12.91
CA GLY A 83 1.70 -2.16 -13.84
C GLY A 83 2.11 -2.26 -15.32
N GLY A 84 3.39 -2.33 -15.65
CA GLY A 84 3.84 -2.64 -17.01
C GLY A 84 3.33 -4.01 -17.49
N ARG A 85 2.92 -4.10 -18.77
CA ARG A 85 2.46 -5.35 -19.39
C ARG A 85 3.58 -6.36 -19.67
N SER A 86 4.85 -5.96 -19.51
CA SER A 86 6.02 -6.81 -19.81
C SER A 86 7.18 -6.61 -18.83
N ILE A 87 8.06 -7.63 -18.75
CA ILE A 87 9.30 -7.62 -17.94
C ILE A 87 10.26 -6.50 -18.42
N LYS A 88 10.22 -6.11 -19.70
CA LYS A 88 11.04 -5.00 -20.23
C LYS A 88 10.61 -3.65 -19.68
N GLU A 89 9.30 -3.47 -19.46
CA GLU A 89 8.74 -2.24 -18.86
C GLU A 89 9.08 -2.13 -17.37
N THR A 90 9.40 -3.26 -16.72
CA THR A 90 9.79 -3.27 -15.30
C THR A 90 11.13 -2.54 -15.04
N LYS A 91 12.01 -2.43 -16.02
CA LYS A 91 13.25 -1.62 -15.87
C LYS A 91 12.99 -0.12 -15.94
N ALA A 92 11.94 0.29 -16.64
CA ALA A 92 11.60 1.70 -16.83
C ALA A 92 10.78 2.29 -15.65
N PHE A 93 10.20 1.46 -14.77
CA PHE A 93 9.37 1.99 -13.68
C PHE A 93 10.20 2.73 -12.62
N ALA A 94 11.39 2.22 -12.25
CA ALA A 94 12.23 2.85 -11.25
C ALA A 94 12.66 4.26 -11.66
N GLU A 95 12.99 4.46 -12.95
CA GLU A 95 13.33 5.79 -13.46
C GLU A 95 12.11 6.72 -13.48
N ARG A 96 10.93 6.20 -13.85
CA ARG A 96 9.69 6.97 -13.76
C ARG A 96 9.37 7.37 -12.34
N ASP A 97 9.48 6.45 -11.38
CA ASP A 97 9.24 6.72 -9.96
C ASP A 97 10.20 7.79 -9.43
N ARG A 98 11.49 7.73 -9.79
CA ARG A 98 12.48 8.76 -9.45
C ARG A 98 12.10 10.13 -10.01
N ARG A 99 11.76 10.18 -11.30
CA ARG A 99 11.37 11.44 -11.96
C ARG A 99 10.11 12.03 -11.34
N CYS A 100 9.09 11.20 -11.10
CA CYS A 100 7.87 11.63 -10.43
C CYS A 100 8.16 12.19 -9.04
N ALA A 101 8.99 11.51 -8.23
CA ALA A 101 9.33 11.96 -6.89
C ALA A 101 10.13 13.28 -6.89
N ARG A 102 11.09 13.45 -7.81
CA ARG A 102 11.85 14.70 -7.96
C ARG A 102 10.96 15.87 -8.38
N ASN A 103 10.12 15.66 -9.38
CA ASN A 103 9.18 16.69 -9.85
C ASN A 103 8.21 17.10 -8.73
N PHE A 104 7.66 16.09 -8.02
CA PHE A 104 6.75 16.33 -6.92
C PHE A 104 7.41 17.13 -5.79
N LEU A 105 8.60 16.72 -5.35
CA LEU A 105 9.35 17.42 -4.31
C LEU A 105 9.64 18.87 -4.70
N LYS A 106 10.14 19.09 -5.94
CA LYS A 106 10.44 20.44 -6.44
C LYS A 106 9.19 21.33 -6.43
N ALA A 107 8.08 20.85 -6.96
CA ALA A 107 6.83 21.60 -6.97
C ALA A 107 6.29 21.85 -5.54
N ALA A 108 6.44 20.87 -4.63
CA ALA A 108 6.05 21.01 -3.23
C ALA A 108 6.85 22.09 -2.51
N GLU A 109 8.16 22.18 -2.78
CA GLU A 109 9.03 23.23 -2.25
C GLU A 109 8.66 24.62 -2.79
N GLU A 110 8.42 24.73 -4.10
CA GLU A 110 8.02 25.97 -4.76
C GLU A 110 6.65 26.46 -4.26
N ALA A 111 5.70 25.56 -4.02
CA ALA A 111 4.38 25.86 -3.47
C ALA A 111 4.38 26.11 -1.95
N GLY A 112 5.51 25.89 -1.27
CA GLY A 112 5.63 26.10 0.17
C GLY A 112 4.86 25.08 1.02
N LEU A 113 4.65 23.84 0.52
CA LEU A 113 4.09 22.76 1.32
C LEU A 113 4.94 22.55 2.57
N LYS A 114 4.26 22.29 3.69
CA LYS A 114 4.94 22.09 4.98
C LYS A 114 5.24 20.63 5.25
N ARG A 115 4.47 19.72 4.65
CA ARG A 115 4.57 18.28 4.98
C ARG A 115 4.22 17.37 3.81
N ILE A 116 4.99 16.30 3.65
CA ILE A 116 4.69 15.19 2.76
C ILE A 116 4.57 13.92 3.61
N ILE A 117 3.56 13.09 3.34
CA ILE A 117 3.40 11.76 3.91
C ILE A 117 3.48 10.75 2.76
N TYR A 118 4.45 9.87 2.83
CA TYR A 118 4.73 8.85 1.82
C TYR A 118 4.46 7.45 2.37
N LEU A 119 3.79 6.61 1.59
CA LEU A 119 3.63 5.19 1.88
C LEU A 119 4.53 4.37 0.96
N GLY A 120 5.60 3.84 1.52
CA GLY A 120 6.58 2.99 0.86
C GLY A 120 6.48 1.51 1.25
N GLY A 121 7.44 0.71 0.77
CA GLY A 121 7.57 -0.70 1.11
C GLY A 121 8.60 -0.93 2.21
N LEU A 122 8.28 -1.88 3.10
CA LEU A 122 9.21 -2.38 4.11
C LEU A 122 10.19 -3.36 3.46
N GLY A 123 11.46 -3.29 3.82
CA GLY A 123 12.52 -4.18 3.41
C GLY A 123 13.85 -3.76 4.00
N GLU A 124 14.76 -4.70 4.17
CA GLU A 124 16.12 -4.39 4.64
C GLU A 124 16.88 -3.53 3.62
N THR A 125 17.76 -2.68 4.12
CA THR A 125 18.71 -1.94 3.29
C THR A 125 19.85 -2.87 2.89
N GLY A 126 20.15 -3.01 1.59
CA GLY A 126 21.30 -3.78 1.10
C GLY A 126 21.12 -4.29 -0.33
N ASP A 127 22.18 -4.88 -0.87
CA ASP A 127 22.29 -5.30 -2.28
C ASP A 127 21.34 -6.45 -2.69
N LYS A 128 20.65 -7.05 -1.73
CA LYS A 128 19.74 -8.20 -1.95
C LYS A 128 18.27 -7.82 -2.08
N LEU A 129 17.94 -6.51 -2.04
CA LEU A 129 16.55 -6.06 -2.19
C LEU A 129 16.00 -6.37 -3.58
N SER A 130 14.72 -6.71 -3.64
CA SER A 130 14.02 -6.72 -4.92
C SER A 130 14.05 -5.32 -5.54
N LYS A 131 14.09 -5.26 -6.87
CA LYS A 131 14.11 -3.97 -7.61
C LYS A 131 12.95 -3.05 -7.23
N HIS A 132 11.82 -3.65 -6.92
CA HIS A 132 10.63 -2.93 -6.48
C HIS A 132 10.85 -2.26 -5.11
N LEU A 133 11.34 -3.00 -4.11
CA LEU A 133 11.61 -2.44 -2.78
C LEU A 133 12.73 -1.39 -2.83
N ALA A 134 13.75 -1.62 -3.64
CA ALA A 134 14.82 -0.63 -3.85
C ALA A 134 14.28 0.69 -4.43
N SER A 135 13.39 0.64 -5.45
CA SER A 135 12.73 1.83 -6.00
C SER A 135 11.91 2.58 -4.95
N ARG A 136 11.19 1.84 -4.08
CA ARG A 136 10.40 2.44 -2.99
C ARG A 136 11.26 3.18 -1.97
N GLN A 137 12.41 2.60 -1.60
CA GLN A 137 13.37 3.25 -0.70
C GLN A 137 14.00 4.48 -1.34
N GLU A 138 14.29 4.42 -2.64
CA GLU A 138 14.85 5.55 -3.38
C GLU A 138 13.86 6.72 -3.46
N VAL A 139 12.58 6.45 -3.70
CA VAL A 139 11.52 7.48 -3.64
C VAL A 139 11.47 8.13 -2.26
N ALA A 140 11.50 7.34 -1.17
CA ALA A 140 11.55 7.88 0.19
C ALA A 140 12.73 8.83 0.39
N LYS A 141 13.94 8.41 -0.03
CA LYS A 141 15.17 9.23 0.07
C LYS A 141 15.05 10.51 -0.73
N ILE A 142 14.49 10.48 -1.95
CA ILE A 142 14.28 11.68 -2.77
C ILE A 142 13.33 12.63 -2.05
N LEU A 143 12.17 12.17 -1.59
CA LEU A 143 11.20 13.02 -0.91
C LEU A 143 11.77 13.63 0.39
N GLN A 144 12.62 12.90 1.10
CA GLN A 144 13.28 13.34 2.34
C GLN A 144 14.53 14.19 2.10
N SER A 145 15.03 14.31 0.87
CA SER A 145 16.23 15.10 0.57
C SER A 145 15.97 16.59 0.44
N GLY A 146 14.71 17.02 0.39
CA GLY A 146 14.33 18.41 0.25
C GLY A 146 14.05 19.11 1.58
N ARG A 147 13.54 20.33 1.47
CA ARG A 147 13.21 21.20 2.62
C ARG A 147 11.83 20.89 3.23
N VAL A 148 10.97 20.18 2.47
CA VAL A 148 9.63 19.82 2.96
C VAL A 148 9.74 18.63 3.90
N GLU A 149 9.24 18.78 5.12
CA GLU A 149 9.23 17.72 6.13
C GLU A 149 8.49 16.48 5.63
N THR A 150 9.21 15.38 5.42
CA THR A 150 8.65 14.17 4.83
C THR A 150 8.63 13.00 5.79
N THR A 151 7.43 12.52 6.15
CA THR A 151 7.23 11.27 6.89
C THR A 151 7.14 10.12 5.90
N ALA A 152 8.00 9.12 6.02
CA ALA A 152 7.97 7.91 5.20
C ALA A 152 7.49 6.71 6.03
N LEU A 153 6.30 6.19 5.76
CA LEU A 153 5.80 4.94 6.32
C LEU A 153 6.22 3.78 5.43
N ARG A 154 6.77 2.71 6.04
CA ARG A 154 7.17 1.49 5.32
C ARG A 154 6.28 0.33 5.75
N ALA A 155 5.49 -0.19 4.84
CA ALA A 155 4.60 -1.33 5.08
C ALA A 155 5.12 -2.59 4.39
N ALA A 156 4.91 -3.75 5.02
CA ALA A 156 5.09 -5.06 4.39
C ALA A 156 3.89 -5.40 3.49
N VAL A 157 3.27 -6.53 3.69
CA VAL A 157 2.07 -6.96 2.94
C VAL A 157 0.83 -6.27 3.52
N ILE A 158 0.17 -5.45 2.72
CA ILE A 158 -1.09 -4.80 3.13
C ILE A 158 -2.26 -5.71 2.72
N ILE A 159 -3.12 -6.04 3.68
CA ILE A 159 -4.31 -6.87 3.51
C ILE A 159 -5.53 -5.96 3.46
N GLY A 160 -6.24 -5.99 2.33
CA GLY A 160 -7.44 -5.20 2.10
C GLY A 160 -8.07 -5.53 0.75
N ALA A 161 -9.39 -5.50 0.67
CA ALA A 161 -10.15 -5.80 -0.55
C ALA A 161 -9.70 -4.94 -1.73
N GLY A 162 -9.53 -5.56 -2.91
CA GLY A 162 -9.02 -4.93 -4.12
C GLY A 162 -7.51 -4.66 -4.13
N GLY A 163 -6.80 -4.88 -3.00
CA GLY A 163 -5.34 -4.79 -2.92
C GLY A 163 -4.67 -5.97 -3.60
N ALA A 164 -3.66 -5.71 -4.44
CA ALA A 164 -3.03 -6.77 -5.25
C ALA A 164 -2.50 -7.94 -4.40
N SER A 165 -1.92 -7.67 -3.22
CA SER A 165 -1.43 -8.70 -2.31
C SER A 165 -2.55 -9.58 -1.76
N PHE A 166 -3.68 -8.97 -1.39
CA PHE A 166 -4.85 -9.71 -0.91
C PHE A 166 -5.51 -10.52 -2.03
N GLU A 167 -5.68 -9.92 -3.21
CA GLU A 167 -6.27 -10.64 -4.36
C GLU A 167 -5.39 -11.82 -4.79
N LEU A 168 -4.07 -11.65 -4.76
CA LEU A 168 -3.13 -12.73 -5.03
C LEU A 168 -3.32 -13.90 -4.05
N LEU A 169 -3.33 -13.59 -2.75
CA LEU A 169 -3.57 -14.58 -1.68
C LEU A 169 -4.92 -15.28 -1.88
N ARG A 170 -5.97 -14.51 -2.10
CA ARG A 170 -7.33 -14.97 -2.30
C ARG A 170 -7.43 -15.96 -3.46
N TYR A 171 -7.02 -15.57 -4.66
CA TYR A 171 -7.15 -16.43 -5.85
C TYR A 171 -6.30 -17.69 -5.75
N MET A 172 -5.10 -17.62 -5.18
CA MET A 172 -4.29 -18.81 -4.96
C MET A 172 -5.01 -19.82 -4.05
N VAL A 173 -5.52 -19.36 -2.92
CA VAL A 173 -6.15 -20.26 -1.94
C VAL A 173 -7.52 -20.76 -2.42
N GLU A 174 -8.33 -19.91 -3.06
CA GLU A 174 -9.65 -20.33 -3.54
C GLU A 174 -9.60 -21.30 -4.71
N ARG A 175 -8.65 -21.12 -5.63
CA ARG A 175 -8.58 -21.92 -6.86
C ARG A 175 -7.74 -23.17 -6.76
N LEU A 176 -6.78 -23.24 -5.83
CA LEU A 176 -5.84 -24.35 -5.75
C LEU A 176 -6.03 -25.17 -4.47
N PRO A 177 -6.65 -26.36 -4.55
CA PRO A 177 -6.75 -27.26 -3.39
C PRO A 177 -5.38 -27.82 -2.98
N VAL A 178 -4.47 -27.99 -3.92
CA VAL A 178 -3.09 -28.43 -3.71
C VAL A 178 -2.14 -27.41 -4.33
N MET A 179 -1.21 -26.89 -3.53
CA MET A 179 -0.25 -25.87 -3.93
C MET A 179 1.18 -26.37 -3.80
N MET A 180 1.92 -26.42 -4.91
CA MET A 180 3.36 -26.62 -4.91
C MET A 180 4.06 -25.26 -4.88
N CYS A 181 4.64 -24.91 -3.74
CA CYS A 181 5.23 -23.60 -3.50
C CYS A 181 6.76 -23.67 -3.42
N PRO A 182 7.47 -22.63 -3.88
CA PRO A 182 8.92 -22.54 -3.66
C PRO A 182 9.25 -22.31 -2.17
N ARG A 183 10.52 -22.51 -1.80
CA ARG A 183 10.99 -22.31 -0.41
C ARG A 183 10.70 -20.94 0.17
N TRP A 184 10.66 -19.88 -0.65
CA TRP A 184 10.36 -18.52 -0.18
C TRP A 184 8.95 -18.36 0.43
N VAL A 185 8.03 -19.30 0.21
CA VAL A 185 6.72 -19.29 0.88
C VAL A 185 6.84 -19.32 2.41
N ASN A 186 7.98 -19.79 2.94
CA ASN A 186 8.28 -19.84 4.37
C ASN A 186 9.02 -18.56 4.87
N THR A 187 9.29 -17.59 3.99
CA THR A 187 9.87 -16.31 4.40
C THR A 187 8.87 -15.53 5.25
N ARG A 188 9.35 -14.96 6.34
CA ARG A 188 8.52 -14.25 7.32
C ARG A 188 8.20 -12.84 6.86
N SER A 189 7.00 -12.43 7.16
CA SER A 189 6.50 -11.07 6.90
C SER A 189 5.65 -10.62 8.09
N GLN A 190 5.45 -9.33 8.21
CA GLN A 190 4.55 -8.73 9.20
C GLN A 190 3.41 -8.01 8.47
N PRO A 191 2.37 -8.75 8.02
CA PRO A 191 1.24 -8.16 7.29
C PRO A 191 0.49 -7.14 8.17
N ILE A 192 -0.15 -6.18 7.50
CA ILE A 192 -0.94 -5.14 8.17
C ILE A 192 -2.29 -4.98 7.49
N ALA A 193 -3.36 -4.83 8.26
CA ALA A 193 -4.68 -4.50 7.75
C ALA A 193 -4.69 -3.12 7.08
N VAL A 194 -5.41 -2.99 5.98
CA VAL A 194 -5.54 -1.70 5.26
C VAL A 194 -6.13 -0.61 6.15
N GLU A 195 -7.04 -0.96 7.05
CA GLU A 195 -7.63 -0.06 8.04
C GLU A 195 -6.57 0.55 8.95
N ASN A 196 -5.65 -0.27 9.45
CA ASN A 196 -4.53 0.20 10.29
C ASN A 196 -3.57 1.09 9.49
N VAL A 197 -3.33 0.80 8.21
CA VAL A 197 -2.54 1.68 7.33
C VAL A 197 -3.20 3.05 7.21
N ILE A 198 -4.52 3.10 7.01
CA ILE A 198 -5.27 4.36 6.92
C ILE A 198 -5.18 5.12 8.24
N SER A 199 -5.35 4.44 9.39
CA SER A 199 -5.22 5.06 10.71
C SER A 199 -3.84 5.69 10.92
N TYR A 200 -2.76 5.01 10.53
CA TYR A 200 -1.41 5.57 10.60
C TYR A 200 -1.22 6.76 9.64
N LEU A 201 -1.74 6.67 8.42
CA LEU A 201 -1.65 7.79 7.47
C LEU A 201 -2.35 9.04 8.00
N VAL A 202 -3.58 8.91 8.52
CA VAL A 202 -4.31 10.03 9.14
C VAL A 202 -3.61 10.53 10.40
N GLY A 203 -3.14 9.61 11.26
CA GLY A 203 -2.41 9.93 12.47
C GLY A 203 -1.16 10.77 12.21
N CYS A 204 -0.42 10.49 11.14
CA CYS A 204 0.75 11.27 10.73
C CYS A 204 0.46 12.75 10.43
N LEU A 205 -0.74 13.10 9.99
CA LEU A 205 -1.12 14.52 9.85
C LEU A 205 -1.27 15.25 11.18
N ARG A 206 -1.69 14.51 12.21
CA ARG A 206 -2.02 15.05 13.54
C ARG A 206 -0.85 15.03 14.50
N GLU A 207 0.09 14.10 14.29
CA GLU A 207 1.25 13.90 15.16
C GLU A 207 2.52 14.53 14.54
N PRO A 208 2.88 15.76 14.95
CA PRO A 208 4.07 16.45 14.44
C PRO A 208 5.38 15.68 14.69
N ALA A 209 5.46 14.89 15.76
CA ALA A 209 6.66 14.12 16.10
C ALA A 209 7.01 13.05 15.04
N THR A 210 6.10 12.74 14.10
CA THR A 210 6.39 11.86 12.98
C THR A 210 7.08 12.57 11.81
N SER A 211 7.23 13.90 11.88
CA SER A 211 7.81 14.72 10.80
C SER A 211 9.27 14.37 10.55
N GLY A 212 9.66 14.25 9.28
CA GLY A 212 11.03 13.91 8.88
C GLY A 212 11.44 12.45 9.16
N LEU A 213 10.58 11.64 9.78
CA LEU A 213 10.92 10.28 10.18
C LEU A 213 10.60 9.25 9.08
N THR A 214 11.40 8.18 9.09
CA THR A 214 11.06 6.91 8.43
C THR A 214 10.61 5.94 9.52
N LEU A 215 9.40 5.38 9.40
CA LEU A 215 8.74 4.57 10.41
C LEU A 215 8.18 3.29 9.78
N ASP A 216 8.38 2.16 10.45
CA ASP A 216 7.85 0.88 10.02
C ASP A 216 6.42 0.69 10.55
N ILE A 217 5.53 0.20 9.68
CA ILE A 217 4.17 -0.14 10.05
C ILE A 217 3.87 -1.61 9.72
N GLY A 218 3.39 -2.34 10.72
CA GLY A 218 3.05 -3.76 10.61
C GLY A 218 1.95 -4.12 11.59
N GLY A 219 1.23 -5.19 11.30
CA GLY A 219 0.23 -5.76 12.18
C GLY A 219 0.84 -6.45 13.42
N PRO A 220 -0.01 -7.12 14.22
CA PRO A 220 0.47 -7.85 15.40
C PRO A 220 1.18 -9.14 15.04
N ASP A 221 0.87 -9.74 13.89
CA ASP A 221 1.30 -11.09 13.52
C ASP A 221 2.58 -11.05 12.67
N ILE A 222 3.58 -11.86 13.06
CA ILE A 222 4.77 -12.13 12.26
C ILE A 222 4.70 -13.55 11.76
N ILE A 223 4.33 -13.73 10.50
CA ILE A 223 3.98 -15.02 9.90
C ILE A 223 4.57 -15.17 8.51
N SER A 224 4.74 -16.42 8.07
CA SER A 224 5.14 -16.75 6.72
C SER A 224 3.99 -16.60 5.72
N TYR A 225 4.31 -16.53 4.43
CA TYR A 225 3.28 -16.50 3.39
C TYR A 225 2.44 -17.78 3.38
N ARG A 226 3.07 -18.94 3.73
CA ARG A 226 2.38 -20.21 3.94
C ARG A 226 1.31 -20.10 5.03
N GLU A 227 1.66 -19.50 6.18
CA GLU A 227 0.72 -19.31 7.29
C GLU A 227 -0.40 -18.35 6.90
N MET A 228 -0.11 -17.26 6.15
CA MET A 228 -1.16 -16.38 5.61
C MET A 228 -2.17 -17.16 4.75
N MET A 229 -1.69 -18.05 3.85
CA MET A 229 -2.56 -18.89 3.03
C MET A 229 -3.39 -19.87 3.88
N MET A 230 -2.80 -20.44 4.92
CA MET A 230 -3.52 -21.36 5.82
C MET A 230 -4.56 -20.63 6.68
N ILE A 231 -4.27 -19.42 7.15
CA ILE A 231 -5.24 -18.56 7.85
C ILE A 231 -6.40 -18.23 6.91
N TYR A 232 -6.12 -17.82 5.67
CA TYR A 232 -7.14 -17.55 4.67
C TYR A 232 -8.03 -18.79 4.43
N ALA A 233 -7.41 -19.97 4.24
CA ALA A 233 -8.13 -21.22 4.02
C ALA A 233 -9.06 -21.54 5.20
N ARG A 234 -8.58 -21.36 6.44
CA ARG A 234 -9.37 -21.58 7.66
C ARG A 234 -10.58 -20.63 7.72
N VAL A 235 -10.37 -19.33 7.48
CA VAL A 235 -11.44 -18.33 7.46
C VAL A 235 -12.52 -18.68 6.44
N ARG A 236 -12.14 -19.24 5.30
CA ARG A 236 -13.08 -19.67 4.25
C ARG A 236 -13.61 -21.10 4.43
N GLY A 237 -13.22 -21.81 5.46
CA GLY A 237 -13.59 -23.23 5.66
C GLY A 237 -13.06 -24.16 4.57
N LEU A 238 -11.90 -23.83 3.96
CA LEU A 238 -11.30 -24.56 2.86
C LEU A 238 -10.18 -25.48 3.34
N HIS A 239 -10.16 -26.74 2.91
CA HIS A 239 -9.04 -27.64 3.14
C HIS A 239 -8.00 -27.46 2.04
N ARG A 240 -6.75 -27.09 2.41
CA ARG A 240 -5.66 -26.80 1.47
C ARG A 240 -4.40 -27.55 1.86
N PHE A 241 -3.71 -28.07 0.86
CA PHE A 241 -2.42 -28.75 1.03
C PHE A 241 -1.33 -27.93 0.36
N ILE A 242 -0.29 -27.56 1.13
CA ILE A 242 0.83 -26.77 0.64
C ILE A 242 2.12 -27.58 0.76
N PHE A 243 2.72 -27.92 -0.37
CA PHE A 243 3.99 -28.62 -0.45
C PHE A 243 5.10 -27.68 -0.88
N THR A 244 6.22 -27.71 -0.16
CA THR A 244 7.39 -26.90 -0.53
C THR A 244 8.30 -27.70 -1.45
N VAL A 245 8.60 -27.14 -2.63
CA VAL A 245 9.51 -27.76 -3.61
C VAL A 245 10.81 -26.96 -3.72
N PRO A 246 11.98 -27.63 -3.86
CA PRO A 246 13.27 -26.94 -3.84
C PRO A 246 13.59 -26.13 -5.10
N VAL A 247 12.94 -26.40 -6.23
CA VAL A 247 13.38 -25.97 -7.57
C VAL A 247 12.29 -25.22 -8.34
N LEU A 248 11.72 -24.15 -7.77
CA LEU A 248 10.93 -23.22 -8.58
C LEU A 248 11.62 -21.86 -8.60
N THR A 249 11.99 -21.40 -9.81
CA THR A 249 12.47 -20.02 -9.97
C THR A 249 11.33 -19.04 -9.74
N PRO A 250 11.59 -17.79 -9.27
CA PRO A 250 10.55 -16.79 -9.11
C PRO A 250 9.80 -16.49 -10.41
N GLN A 251 10.51 -16.57 -11.53
CA GLN A 251 9.92 -16.36 -12.85
C GLN A 251 8.87 -17.43 -13.16
N LEU A 252 9.21 -18.71 -12.94
CA LEU A 252 8.27 -19.80 -13.16
C LEU A 252 7.06 -19.70 -12.20
N SER A 253 7.32 -19.37 -10.93
CA SER A 253 6.25 -19.13 -9.95
C SER A 253 5.33 -18.00 -10.38
N ALA A 254 5.88 -16.88 -10.85
CA ALA A 254 5.09 -15.74 -11.29
C ALA A 254 4.26 -16.05 -12.56
N TYR A 255 4.77 -16.86 -13.49
CA TYR A 255 3.99 -17.34 -14.64
C TYR A 255 2.80 -18.19 -14.20
N TRP A 256 3.01 -19.15 -13.29
CA TRP A 256 1.94 -19.95 -12.72
C TRP A 256 0.87 -19.10 -12.03
N ILE A 257 1.28 -18.17 -11.19
CA ILE A 257 0.38 -17.26 -10.48
C ILE A 257 -0.41 -16.40 -11.46
N ASN A 258 0.22 -15.89 -12.51
CA ASN A 258 -0.48 -15.11 -13.54
C ASN A 258 -1.52 -15.94 -14.31
N LEU A 259 -1.33 -17.24 -14.44
CA LEU A 259 -2.31 -18.13 -15.08
C LEU A 259 -3.56 -18.34 -14.22
N ILE A 260 -3.39 -18.39 -12.89
CA ILE A 260 -4.48 -18.69 -11.94
C ILE A 260 -5.11 -17.46 -11.31
N THR A 261 -4.52 -16.27 -11.48
CA THR A 261 -5.03 -15.02 -10.91
C THR A 261 -5.31 -14.00 -12.03
N PRO A 262 -6.33 -13.14 -11.89
CA PRO A 262 -6.58 -12.05 -12.82
C PRO A 262 -5.64 -10.85 -12.56
N VAL A 263 -4.70 -10.96 -11.61
CA VAL A 263 -3.75 -9.88 -11.30
C VAL A 263 -2.74 -9.77 -12.44
N PRO A 264 -2.54 -8.57 -13.01
CA PRO A 264 -1.63 -8.37 -14.14
C PRO A 264 -0.20 -8.81 -13.82
N ALA A 265 0.47 -9.47 -14.78
CA ALA A 265 1.83 -9.99 -14.63
C ALA A 265 2.83 -8.91 -14.15
N GLY A 266 2.69 -7.67 -14.62
CA GLY A 266 3.51 -6.53 -14.20
C GLY A 266 3.40 -6.17 -12.71
N ILE A 267 2.37 -6.66 -12.03
CA ILE A 267 2.19 -6.53 -10.57
C ILE A 267 2.65 -7.82 -9.88
N VAL A 268 2.29 -8.98 -10.41
CA VAL A 268 2.64 -10.29 -9.84
C VAL A 268 4.15 -10.49 -9.72
N PHE A 269 4.91 -10.20 -10.78
CA PHE A 269 6.36 -10.42 -10.79
C PHE A 269 7.10 -9.64 -9.69
N PRO A 270 6.93 -8.32 -9.53
CA PRO A 270 7.56 -7.57 -8.44
C PRO A 270 7.14 -8.04 -7.04
N LEU A 271 5.86 -8.40 -6.86
CA LEU A 271 5.38 -8.92 -5.58
C LEU A 271 6.03 -10.25 -5.22
N VAL A 272 6.06 -11.22 -6.15
CA VAL A 272 6.69 -12.54 -5.93
C VAL A 272 8.20 -12.40 -5.70
N GLU A 273 8.87 -11.51 -6.40
CA GLU A 273 10.29 -11.21 -6.16
C GLU A 273 10.51 -10.66 -4.75
N GLY A 274 9.63 -9.80 -4.27
CA GLY A 274 9.66 -9.22 -2.92
C GLY A 274 9.49 -10.25 -1.81
N LEU A 275 8.74 -11.34 -2.04
CA LEU A 275 8.47 -12.38 -1.04
C LEU A 275 9.72 -13.18 -0.61
N LYS A 276 10.83 -13.06 -1.31
CA LYS A 276 12.10 -13.68 -0.90
C LYS A 276 12.76 -12.96 0.27
N ASN A 277 12.45 -11.70 0.47
CA ASN A 277 13.02 -10.89 1.53
C ASN A 277 12.14 -10.98 2.78
N GLU A 278 12.77 -11.14 3.94
CA GLU A 278 12.08 -10.98 5.21
C GLU A 278 11.66 -9.51 5.36
N VAL A 279 10.37 -9.28 5.67
CA VAL A 279 9.80 -7.94 5.79
C VAL A 279 9.07 -7.82 7.12
N ILE A 280 9.83 -7.58 8.18
CA ILE A 280 9.40 -7.43 9.57
C ILE A 280 9.80 -6.06 10.06
N CYS A 281 8.92 -5.38 10.81
CA CYS A 281 9.20 -4.09 11.42
C CYS A 281 10.36 -4.22 12.41
N ARG A 282 11.37 -3.37 12.25
CA ARG A 282 12.50 -3.25 13.18
C ARG A 282 12.41 -2.00 14.02
N ASP A 283 11.60 -1.04 13.59
CA ASP A 283 11.31 0.21 14.28
C ASP A 283 9.84 0.22 14.71
N ASN A 284 9.61 0.21 16.01
CA ASN A 284 8.27 0.21 16.60
C ASN A 284 7.83 1.59 17.13
N ARG A 285 8.64 2.65 16.95
CA ARG A 285 8.34 4.01 17.46
C ARG A 285 6.97 4.52 17.01
N ILE A 286 6.49 4.10 15.85
CA ILE A 286 5.17 4.50 15.37
C ILE A 286 4.04 4.13 16.33
N ARG A 287 4.16 3.02 17.07
CA ARG A 287 3.15 2.55 18.01
C ARG A 287 3.04 3.46 19.24
N ASP A 288 4.14 4.08 19.64
CA ASP A 288 4.18 5.03 20.76
C ASP A 288 3.69 6.42 20.30
N LEU A 289 4.04 6.82 19.07
CA LEU A 289 3.65 8.10 18.49
C LEU A 289 2.17 8.14 18.10
N ILE A 290 1.67 7.06 17.52
CA ILE A 290 0.29 6.93 17.03
C ILE A 290 -0.26 5.58 17.52
N PRO A 291 -0.81 5.52 18.74
CA PRO A 291 -1.43 4.29 19.25
C PRO A 291 -2.63 3.89 18.37
N VAL A 292 -2.57 2.69 17.80
CA VAL A 292 -3.61 2.10 16.95
C VAL A 292 -3.87 0.67 17.41
N ASP A 293 -5.13 0.31 17.57
CA ASP A 293 -5.53 -1.09 17.77
C ASP A 293 -5.26 -1.88 16.50
N LEU A 294 -4.23 -2.73 16.56
CA LEU A 294 -3.78 -3.49 15.40
C LEU A 294 -4.66 -4.73 15.19
N MET A 295 -5.28 -4.80 14.03
CA MET A 295 -6.09 -5.92 13.60
C MET A 295 -5.21 -7.13 13.26
N SER A 296 -5.58 -8.32 13.74
CA SER A 296 -4.92 -9.57 13.40
C SER A 296 -5.06 -9.90 11.91
N MET A 297 -4.19 -10.77 11.39
CA MET A 297 -4.28 -11.26 10.01
C MET A 297 -5.64 -11.89 9.72
N GLU A 298 -6.19 -12.64 10.66
CA GLU A 298 -7.50 -13.26 10.54
C GLU A 298 -8.61 -12.22 10.41
N GLY A 299 -8.62 -11.20 11.27
CA GLY A 299 -9.55 -10.07 11.22
C GLY A 299 -9.45 -9.30 9.90
N ALA A 300 -8.22 -9.04 9.43
CA ALA A 300 -7.98 -8.34 8.17
C ALA A 300 -8.53 -9.11 6.95
N ILE A 301 -8.38 -10.45 6.95
CA ILE A 301 -8.97 -11.31 5.92
C ILE A 301 -10.49 -11.26 5.98
N CYS A 302 -11.08 -11.39 7.17
CA CYS A 302 -12.53 -11.33 7.37
C CYS A 302 -13.12 -10.02 6.85
N ASN A 303 -12.53 -8.87 7.22
CA ASN A 303 -12.98 -7.57 6.75
C ASN A 303 -12.87 -7.45 5.22
N SER A 304 -11.74 -7.90 4.66
CA SER A 304 -11.51 -7.84 3.21
C SER A 304 -12.50 -8.70 2.42
N LEU A 305 -12.84 -9.88 2.92
CA LEU A 305 -13.85 -10.75 2.31
C LEU A 305 -15.24 -10.12 2.36
N THR A 306 -15.62 -9.59 3.51
CA THR A 306 -16.90 -8.89 3.69
C THR A 306 -17.03 -7.70 2.74
N GLU A 307 -15.99 -6.88 2.63
CA GLU A 307 -15.98 -5.74 1.71
C GLU A 307 -16.05 -6.18 0.25
N THR A 308 -15.44 -7.32 -0.09
CA THR A 308 -15.52 -7.88 -1.44
C THR A 308 -16.93 -8.38 -1.79
N GLU A 309 -17.62 -9.01 -0.84
CA GLU A 309 -18.94 -9.62 -1.06
C GLU A 309 -20.08 -8.62 -0.94
N LYS A 310 -20.01 -7.68 -0.03
CA LYS A 310 -21.10 -6.76 0.34
C LYS A 310 -20.87 -5.30 -0.06
N GLY A 311 -19.67 -4.97 -0.50
CA GLY A 311 -19.26 -3.60 -0.79
C GLY A 311 -18.59 -2.89 0.39
N PRO A 312 -18.00 -1.70 0.13
CA PRO A 312 -17.17 -0.99 1.08
C PRO A 312 -17.97 -0.45 2.29
N GLY A 313 -17.38 -0.59 3.47
CA GLY A 313 -17.91 -0.05 4.73
C GLY A 313 -18.92 -0.94 5.47
N GLN A 314 -19.15 -2.15 5.01
CA GLN A 314 -20.00 -3.12 5.70
C GLN A 314 -19.23 -3.89 6.78
N LEU A 315 -19.83 -4.06 7.95
CA LEU A 315 -19.23 -4.86 9.02
C LEU A 315 -19.27 -6.36 8.69
N PRO A 316 -18.26 -7.13 9.13
CA PRO A 316 -18.25 -8.59 8.96
C PRO A 316 -19.51 -9.19 9.60
N SER A 317 -20.25 -9.97 8.84
CA SER A 317 -21.25 -10.84 9.43
C SER A 317 -20.57 -12.14 9.87
N ARG A 318 -21.04 -12.77 10.95
CA ARG A 318 -20.55 -14.09 11.40
C ARG A 318 -20.57 -15.14 10.28
N GLN A 319 -21.41 -14.97 9.26
CA GLN A 319 -21.49 -15.85 8.08
C GLN A 319 -20.38 -15.62 7.03
N ALA A 320 -19.80 -14.41 6.95
CA ALA A 320 -18.69 -14.15 6.01
C ALA A 320 -17.37 -14.76 6.50
N CYS A 321 -17.26 -14.97 7.80
CA CYS A 321 -16.12 -15.65 8.43
C CYS A 321 -16.64 -16.92 9.08
N PHE A 322 -16.30 -18.09 8.55
CA PHE A 322 -16.56 -19.39 9.16
C PHE A 322 -15.69 -19.58 10.42
N LEU A 323 -15.83 -18.66 11.39
CA LEU A 323 -15.29 -18.86 12.72
C LEU A 323 -16.20 -19.86 13.42
N ARG A 324 -15.86 -21.14 13.39
CA ARG A 324 -16.37 -22.11 14.37
C ARG A 324 -15.65 -21.82 15.67
N GLU A 325 -16.42 -21.52 16.72
CA GLU A 325 -15.98 -21.56 18.11
C GLU A 325 -15.34 -22.89 18.45
#